data_726870b1b079d5c76ac063bfd17cae75
#
_entry.id   726870b1b079d5c76ac063bfd17cae75
#
_cell.length_a   1.000
_cell.length_b   1.000
_cell.length_c   1.000
_cell.angle_alpha   90.00
_cell.angle_beta   90.00
_cell.angle_gamma   90.00
#
_symmetry.space_group_name_H-M   'P 1'
#
loop_
_entity.id
_entity.type
_entity.pdbx_description
1 polymer ?
#
loop_
_entity_poly.entity_id
_entity_poly.type
_entity_poly.pdbx_seq_one_letter_code
_entity_poly.pdbx_strand_id
1 'polypeptide(L)'
;MRKQMLFLAALLLISLGAIAQKKSKASSGKQFQVYAVGFYNQENLFDTCHDAGKNDYEYLPAKGWNGMKYTNKLKNMSRALADMGTDVLPNVGCAFIGLAEVENANVLKDLTAQPPLKARNMQFCHVEGPD
;
A
#
# COMPACT_ATOMS: atom_id res chain seq x y z
N MET A 1 -36.08 -54.97 22.31
CA MET A 1 -34.70 -54.47 21.94
C MET A 1 -34.75 -53.31 20.94
N ARG A 2 -35.49 -53.35 19.83
CA ARG A 2 -35.52 -52.25 18.83
C ARG A 2 -36.04 -50.88 19.38
N LYS A 3 -37.04 -50.85 20.28
CA LYS A 3 -37.58 -49.63 20.86
C LYS A 3 -36.63 -48.93 21.84
N GLN A 4 -35.81 -49.69 22.55
CA GLN A 4 -34.80 -49.14 23.48
C GLN A 4 -33.59 -48.54 22.74
N MET A 5 -33.19 -49.09 21.59
CA MET A 5 -32.15 -48.52 20.75
C MET A 5 -32.54 -47.18 20.13
N LEU A 6 -33.83 -47.03 19.75
CA LEU A 6 -34.35 -45.75 19.22
C LEU A 6 -34.36 -44.64 20.26
N PHE A 7 -34.64 -44.96 21.53
CA PHE A 7 -34.62 -43.99 22.62
C PHE A 7 -33.18 -43.52 22.96
N LEU A 8 -32.18 -44.44 22.91
CA LEU A 8 -30.79 -44.09 23.13
C LEU A 8 -30.24 -43.20 22.00
N ALA A 9 -30.63 -43.47 20.75
CA ALA A 9 -30.21 -42.68 19.60
C ALA A 9 -30.81 -41.25 19.63
N ALA A 10 -32.06 -41.10 20.09
CA ALA A 10 -32.68 -39.80 20.25
C ALA A 10 -32.07 -38.97 21.37
N LEU A 11 -31.64 -39.58 22.49
CA LEU A 11 -30.94 -38.87 23.58
C LEU A 11 -29.52 -38.43 23.17
N LEU A 12 -28.82 -39.20 22.34
CA LEU A 12 -27.53 -38.84 21.82
C LEU A 12 -27.59 -37.63 20.87
N LEU A 13 -28.64 -37.52 20.06
CA LEU A 13 -28.83 -36.38 19.13
C LEU A 13 -29.20 -35.08 19.85
N ILE A 14 -29.86 -35.15 21.01
CA ILE A 14 -30.17 -33.95 21.81
C ILE A 14 -28.92 -33.42 22.52
N SER A 15 -27.99 -34.28 22.91
CA SER A 15 -26.74 -33.85 23.58
C SER A 15 -25.74 -33.20 22.64
N LEU A 16 -25.78 -33.52 21.34
CA LEU A 16 -24.90 -32.83 20.35
C LEU A 16 -25.43 -31.44 19.96
N GLY A 17 -26.69 -31.14 20.14
CA GLY A 17 -27.28 -29.82 19.83
C GLY A 17 -26.98 -28.73 20.85
N ALA A 18 -26.56 -29.09 22.08
CA ALA A 18 -26.36 -28.13 23.18
C ALA A 18 -24.96 -27.50 23.20
N ILE A 19 -24.04 -27.98 22.36
CA ILE A 19 -22.63 -27.47 22.34
C ILE A 19 -22.43 -26.35 21.32
N ALA A 20 -23.41 -26.10 20.44
CA ALA A 20 -23.24 -25.22 19.28
C ALA A 20 -23.68 -23.76 19.48
N GLN A 21 -23.99 -23.31 20.69
CA GLN A 21 -24.33 -21.89 20.91
C GLN A 21 -23.56 -21.25 22.06
N LYS A 22 -22.24 -21.29 21.99
CA LYS A 22 -21.48 -20.22 22.62
C LYS A 22 -21.51 -19.02 21.65
N LYS A 23 -22.60 -18.22 21.69
CA LYS A 23 -22.57 -16.87 21.16
C LYS A 23 -21.38 -16.17 21.82
N SER A 24 -20.30 -15.96 21.07
CA SER A 24 -19.29 -15.02 21.47
C SER A 24 -20.00 -13.69 21.65
N LYS A 25 -20.08 -13.17 22.87
CA LYS A 25 -20.46 -11.80 23.12
C LYS A 25 -19.52 -10.96 22.26
N ALA A 26 -20.04 -10.36 21.19
CA ALA A 26 -19.31 -9.37 20.46
C ALA A 26 -18.90 -8.31 21.50
N SER A 27 -17.58 -8.22 21.74
CA SER A 27 -17.02 -7.16 22.55
C SER A 27 -17.45 -5.86 21.89
N SER A 28 -18.28 -5.06 22.55
CA SER A 28 -18.64 -3.71 22.11
C SER A 28 -17.49 -2.72 22.36
N GLY A 29 -16.26 -3.22 22.32
CA GLY A 29 -15.07 -2.39 22.35
C GLY A 29 -14.97 -1.56 21.08
N LYS A 30 -14.60 -0.29 21.21
CA LYS A 30 -14.27 0.57 20.08
C LYS A 30 -13.23 -0.15 19.22
N GLN A 31 -13.54 -0.44 17.97
CA GLN A 31 -12.56 -0.94 17.02
C GLN A 31 -11.73 0.26 16.54
N PHE A 32 -10.43 0.22 16.83
CA PHE A 32 -9.49 1.19 16.30
C PHE A 32 -8.86 0.60 15.04
N GLN A 33 -8.75 1.44 14.01
CA GLN A 33 -8.00 1.11 12.80
C GLN A 33 -6.75 1.97 12.79
N VAL A 34 -5.60 1.34 12.65
CA VAL A 34 -4.29 2.00 12.65
C VAL A 34 -3.83 2.17 11.21
N TYR A 35 -3.36 3.35 10.86
CA TYR A 35 -2.76 3.67 9.57
C TYR A 35 -1.37 4.24 9.80
N ALA A 36 -0.42 3.85 8.97
CA ALA A 36 0.87 4.52 8.88
C ALA A 36 0.80 5.61 7.82
N VAL A 37 1.41 6.75 8.12
CA VAL A 37 1.61 7.86 7.19
C VAL A 37 3.10 8.13 7.12
N GLY A 38 3.64 8.23 5.91
CA GLY A 38 5.05 8.48 5.64
C GLY A 38 5.28 9.80 4.92
N PHE A 39 6.52 10.26 4.94
CA PHE A 39 7.01 11.35 4.13
C PHE A 39 8.39 11.00 3.60
N TYR A 40 8.64 11.26 2.31
CA TYR A 40 9.90 10.93 1.69
C TYR A 40 10.33 12.00 0.67
N ASN A 41 11.53 12.52 0.82
CA ASN A 41 12.17 13.37 -0.17
C ASN A 41 12.75 12.50 -1.28
N GLN A 42 12.35 12.76 -2.54
CA GLN A 42 12.80 12.00 -3.72
C GLN A 42 14.18 12.47 -4.23
N GLU A 43 14.76 13.50 -3.63
CA GLU A 43 16.07 14.06 -4.04
C GLU A 43 16.10 14.38 -5.54
N ASN A 44 15.22 15.28 -5.97
CA ASN A 44 15.11 15.71 -7.36
C ASN A 44 14.75 14.56 -8.31
N LEU A 45 13.55 13.99 -8.17
CA LEU A 45 13.04 13.01 -9.12
C LEU A 45 12.48 13.71 -10.36
N PHE A 46 13.33 13.86 -11.35
CA PHE A 46 13.06 14.46 -12.65
C PHE A 46 13.04 13.40 -13.74
N ASP A 47 12.27 13.61 -14.79
CA ASP A 47 12.37 12.82 -16.01
C ASP A 47 13.57 13.25 -16.87
N THR A 48 13.55 13.01 -18.17
CA THR A 48 14.65 13.34 -19.06
C THR A 48 14.26 14.34 -20.15
N CYS A 49 13.08 14.96 -19.98
CA CYS A 49 12.51 15.92 -20.92
C CYS A 49 12.56 17.32 -20.30
N HIS A 50 12.73 18.33 -21.15
CA HIS A 50 12.65 19.72 -20.70
C HIS A 50 11.20 20.19 -20.65
N ASP A 51 10.78 20.69 -19.49
CA ASP A 51 9.49 21.34 -19.32
C ASP A 51 9.59 22.85 -19.60
N ALA A 52 8.74 23.34 -20.49
CA ALA A 52 8.75 24.74 -20.90
C ALA A 52 8.55 25.68 -19.69
N GLY A 53 9.50 26.59 -19.51
CA GLY A 53 9.47 27.56 -18.42
C GLY A 53 10.00 27.06 -17.09
N LYS A 54 10.53 25.85 -17.03
CA LYS A 54 11.19 25.26 -15.83
C LYS A 54 12.71 25.31 -15.96
N ASN A 55 13.39 25.33 -14.82
CA ASN A 55 14.85 25.27 -14.75
C ASN A 55 15.31 23.83 -14.46
N ASP A 56 15.07 22.94 -15.38
CA ASP A 56 15.34 21.50 -15.27
C ASP A 56 16.55 21.05 -16.10
N TYR A 57 17.33 21.98 -16.65
CA TYR A 57 18.42 21.70 -17.59
C TYR A 57 19.49 20.74 -17.06
N GLU A 58 19.67 20.63 -15.75
CA GLU A 58 20.61 19.70 -15.14
C GLU A 58 20.15 18.24 -15.22
N TYR A 59 18.86 18.03 -15.44
CA TYR A 59 18.22 16.70 -15.51
C TYR A 59 17.98 16.23 -16.95
N LEU A 60 18.73 16.75 -17.90
CA LEU A 60 18.66 16.37 -19.30
C LEU A 60 19.77 15.40 -19.71
N PRO A 61 19.57 14.61 -20.78
CA PRO A 61 20.57 13.69 -21.32
C PRO A 61 21.91 14.36 -21.64
N ALA A 62 21.88 15.62 -22.11
CA ALA A 62 23.09 16.42 -22.39
C ALA A 62 23.95 16.68 -21.13
N LYS A 63 23.38 16.59 -19.94
CA LYS A 63 24.07 16.72 -18.64
C LYS A 63 24.33 15.36 -17.98
N GLY A 64 24.08 14.27 -18.71
CA GLY A 64 24.31 12.91 -18.23
C GLY A 64 23.18 12.32 -17.41
N TRP A 65 22.03 13.00 -17.27
CA TRP A 65 20.81 12.44 -16.75
C TRP A 65 20.03 11.76 -17.87
N ASN A 66 20.09 10.48 -17.98
CA ASN A 66 19.53 9.72 -19.09
C ASN A 66 18.45 8.72 -18.64
N GLY A 67 17.74 8.15 -19.60
CA GLY A 67 16.64 7.21 -19.35
C GLY A 67 17.03 6.02 -18.47
N MET A 68 18.26 5.53 -18.53
CA MET A 68 18.72 4.44 -17.66
C MET A 68 18.82 4.90 -16.19
N LYS A 69 19.37 6.09 -15.95
CA LYS A 69 19.45 6.67 -14.59
C LYS A 69 18.06 6.93 -14.03
N TYR A 70 17.18 7.53 -14.84
CA TYR A 70 15.78 7.78 -14.48
C TYR A 70 15.07 6.49 -14.11
N THR A 71 15.10 5.48 -14.97
CA THR A 71 14.46 4.17 -14.72
C THR A 71 15.01 3.50 -13.47
N ASN A 72 16.32 3.55 -13.25
CA ASN A 72 16.94 2.99 -12.04
C ASN A 72 16.49 3.74 -10.78
N LYS A 73 16.37 5.06 -10.84
CA LYS A 73 15.87 5.87 -9.74
C LYS A 73 14.42 5.52 -9.42
N LEU A 74 13.52 5.47 -10.40
CA LEU A 74 12.13 5.03 -10.23
C LEU A 74 12.06 3.65 -9.57
N LYS A 75 12.84 2.69 -10.04
CA LYS A 75 12.91 1.33 -9.48
C LYS A 75 13.32 1.32 -8.02
N ASN A 76 14.33 2.09 -7.64
CA ASN A 76 14.83 2.14 -6.26
C ASN A 76 13.84 2.87 -5.34
N MET A 77 13.32 4.01 -5.78
CA MET A 77 12.34 4.79 -5.02
C MET A 77 11.05 4.01 -4.80
N SER A 78 10.55 3.33 -5.83
CA SER A 78 9.32 2.52 -5.70
C SER A 78 9.47 1.39 -4.67
N ARG A 79 10.64 0.79 -4.53
CA ARG A 79 10.92 -0.21 -3.49
C ARG A 79 10.93 0.43 -2.11
N ALA A 80 11.68 1.52 -1.94
CA ALA A 80 11.74 2.24 -0.67
C ALA A 80 10.34 2.67 -0.19
N LEU A 81 9.52 3.21 -1.10
CA LEU A 81 8.15 3.63 -0.78
C LEU A 81 7.24 2.43 -0.46
N ALA A 82 7.40 1.32 -1.17
CA ALA A 82 6.62 0.10 -0.90
C ALA A 82 7.00 -0.54 0.45
N ASP A 83 8.25 -0.44 0.86
CA ASP A 83 8.74 -1.00 2.13
C ASP A 83 8.47 -0.09 3.33
N MET A 84 8.18 1.19 3.08
CA MET A 84 7.96 2.18 4.14
C MET A 84 6.79 1.80 5.04
N GLY A 85 7.04 1.77 6.37
CA GLY A 85 6.06 1.44 7.39
C GLY A 85 5.74 -0.05 7.54
N THR A 86 6.41 -0.93 6.78
CA THR A 86 6.18 -2.38 6.90
C THR A 86 6.80 -2.98 8.16
N ASP A 87 7.71 -2.30 8.79
CA ASP A 87 8.28 -2.62 10.10
C ASP A 87 7.25 -2.45 11.23
N VAL A 88 6.33 -1.50 11.06
CA VAL A 88 5.24 -1.21 12.03
C VAL A 88 3.95 -1.94 11.64
N LEU A 89 3.60 -1.93 10.37
CA LEU A 89 2.41 -2.59 9.82
C LEU A 89 2.82 -3.59 8.72
N PRO A 90 3.26 -4.80 9.12
CA PRO A 90 3.70 -5.83 8.17
C PRO A 90 2.65 -6.11 7.08
N ASN A 91 3.10 -6.21 5.84
CA ASN A 91 2.29 -6.43 4.64
C ASN A 91 1.30 -5.30 4.28
N VAL A 92 1.18 -4.26 5.11
CA VAL A 92 0.31 -3.11 4.87
C VAL A 92 1.14 -1.88 4.50
N GLY A 93 2.14 -1.51 5.33
CA GLY A 93 2.96 -0.32 5.17
C GLY A 93 2.16 0.98 5.29
N CYS A 94 2.68 2.06 4.69
CA CYS A 94 2.01 3.36 4.72
C CYS A 94 0.75 3.39 3.86
N ALA A 95 -0.34 3.92 4.43
CA ALA A 95 -1.59 4.20 3.71
C ALA A 95 -1.49 5.50 2.90
N PHE A 96 -0.71 6.47 3.39
CA PHE A 96 -0.41 7.73 2.72
C PHE A 96 1.08 8.02 2.80
N ILE A 97 1.65 8.54 1.71
CA ILE A 97 3.03 8.96 1.65
C ILE A 97 3.08 10.34 0.98
N GLY A 98 3.52 11.35 1.72
CA GLY A 98 3.88 12.65 1.16
C GLY A 98 5.23 12.55 0.46
N LEU A 99 5.33 13.13 -0.72
CA LEU A 99 6.57 13.18 -1.49
C LEU A 99 7.00 14.63 -1.67
N ALA A 100 8.29 14.88 -1.62
CA ALA A 100 8.90 16.15 -1.98
C ALA A 100 9.92 15.95 -3.10
N GLU A 101 10.24 17.04 -3.80
CA GLU A 101 11.22 17.09 -4.89
C GLU A 101 10.88 16.11 -6.03
N VAL A 102 9.64 16.15 -6.46
CA VAL A 102 9.12 15.48 -7.64
C VAL A 102 8.79 16.54 -8.67
N GLU A 103 9.28 16.39 -9.87
CA GLU A 103 9.15 17.38 -10.93
C GLU A 103 7.69 17.66 -11.32
N ASN A 104 6.96 16.62 -11.71
CA ASN A 104 5.62 16.78 -12.28
C ASN A 104 4.74 15.53 -12.12
N ALA A 105 3.48 15.61 -12.58
CA ALA A 105 2.53 14.52 -12.53
C ALA A 105 2.93 13.31 -13.40
N ASN A 106 3.66 13.50 -14.51
CA ASN A 106 4.12 12.40 -15.36
C ASN A 106 5.12 11.51 -14.64
N VAL A 107 6.04 12.13 -13.89
CA VAL A 107 7.00 11.42 -13.04
C VAL A 107 6.30 10.60 -11.98
N LEU A 108 5.24 11.13 -11.35
CA LEU A 108 4.42 10.37 -10.38
C LEU A 108 3.68 9.20 -11.02
N LYS A 109 3.19 9.37 -12.25
CA LYS A 109 2.58 8.30 -13.02
C LYS A 109 3.57 7.17 -13.29
N ASP A 110 4.79 7.52 -13.72
CA ASP A 110 5.85 6.54 -13.96
C ASP A 110 6.28 5.84 -12.68
N LEU A 111 6.36 6.57 -11.57
CA LEU A 111 6.70 6.02 -10.26
C LEU A 111 5.63 5.03 -9.76
N THR A 112 4.35 5.40 -9.81
CA THR A 112 3.25 4.54 -9.36
C THR A 112 3.03 3.34 -10.27
N ALA A 113 3.45 3.41 -11.54
CA ALA A 113 3.43 2.28 -12.47
C ALA A 113 4.50 1.22 -12.18
N GLN A 114 5.51 1.53 -11.34
CA GLN A 114 6.53 0.55 -10.96
C GLN A 114 5.92 -0.63 -10.21
N PRO A 115 6.40 -1.87 -10.46
CA PRO A 115 5.79 -3.08 -9.91
C PRO A 115 5.52 -3.06 -8.39
N PRO A 116 6.44 -2.58 -7.52
CA PRO A 116 6.19 -2.56 -6.08
C PRO A 116 4.99 -1.70 -5.67
N LEU A 117 4.84 -0.51 -6.24
CA LEU A 117 3.73 0.41 -5.94
C LEU A 117 2.44 0.00 -6.64
N LYS A 118 2.54 -0.51 -7.86
CA LYS A 118 1.42 -1.07 -8.60
C LYS A 118 0.79 -2.26 -7.88
N ALA A 119 1.60 -3.15 -7.31
CA ALA A 119 1.14 -4.29 -6.52
C ALA A 119 0.35 -3.86 -5.26
N ARG A 120 0.63 -2.68 -4.72
CA ARG A 120 -0.09 -2.06 -3.61
C ARG A 120 -1.26 -1.19 -4.04
N ASN A 121 -1.54 -1.10 -5.33
CA ASN A 121 -2.56 -0.23 -5.92
C ASN A 121 -2.44 1.23 -5.46
N MET A 122 -1.19 1.73 -5.34
CA MET A 122 -0.93 3.11 -4.94
C MET A 122 -1.41 4.06 -6.03
N GLN A 123 -2.15 5.09 -5.61
CA GLN A 123 -2.61 6.18 -6.45
C GLN A 123 -1.89 7.46 -6.03
N PHE A 124 -1.91 8.48 -6.87
CA PHE A 124 -1.33 9.77 -6.52
C PHE A 124 -2.31 10.92 -6.76
N CYS A 125 -2.11 11.99 -6.04
CA CYS A 125 -2.63 13.31 -6.37
C CYS A 125 -1.46 14.30 -6.43
N HIS A 126 -1.54 15.27 -7.31
CA HIS A 126 -0.50 16.27 -7.54
C HIS A 126 -1.17 17.62 -7.78
N VAL A 127 -0.56 18.66 -7.25
CA VAL A 127 -0.92 20.04 -7.50
C VAL A 127 0.36 20.76 -7.88
N GLU A 128 0.38 21.39 -9.04
CA GLU A 128 1.53 22.18 -9.48
C GLU A 128 1.83 23.32 -8.51
N GLY A 129 3.08 23.44 -8.11
CA GLY A 129 3.59 24.54 -7.30
C GLY A 129 3.94 25.75 -8.16
N PRO A 130 4.03 26.94 -7.55
CA PRO A 130 4.43 28.17 -8.23
C PRO A 130 5.96 28.31 -8.27
N ASP A 131 6.71 27.33 -8.75
CA ASP A 131 8.17 27.47 -8.84
C ASP A 131 8.58 28.21 -10.10
#